data_5cba02e17c7098cfe94e43ec95f9c050
#
_entry.id   5cba02e17c7098cfe94e43ec95f9c050
#
_cell.length_a   1.000
_cell.length_b   1.000
_cell.length_c   1.000
_cell.angle_alpha   90.00
_cell.angle_beta   90.00
_cell.angle_gamma   90.00
#
_symmetry.space_group_name_H-M   'P 1'
#
loop_
_entity.id
_entity.type
_entity.pdbx_description
1 polymer ?
#
loop_
_entity_poly.entity_id
_entity_poly.type
_entity_poly.pdbx_seq_one_letter_code
_entity_poly.pdbx_strand_id
1 'polypeptide(L)'
;MEGWSVGIQDAISYIEDNITERLTISDIAAKAYVSEYHFQRIFSILCGFTVGEYIRNRRLTLAAQELSSTGFRVIDAALKYGYDSPDSFTRAFAKFHGIPPSAAREKGASLNSFAPLRIKLTLEGGSIMEYKIVEKSTFTIMGKAKRFSFENSYEEIPKFWDEHMKSGENNIVCGMYGVCFDGDKEGFEYLIADNYIPWNEVPDGYVTRTIPAGTWAVFPCRGPLPDALQKLNTKIWNEWLPNCKNYKLAGNFNICLLYTSPSPRDR
;
A
#
# COMPACT_ATOMS: atom_id res chain seq x y z
N MET A 1 1.62 25.98 0.61
CA MET A 1 1.09 24.59 0.59
C MET A 1 2.27 23.69 0.35
N GLU A 2 2.77 23.09 1.40
CA GLU A 2 3.84 22.11 1.31
C GLU A 2 3.33 20.93 0.49
N GLY A 3 4.07 20.55 -0.53
CA GLY A 3 3.66 19.52 -1.47
C GLY A 3 3.58 18.15 -0.78
N TRP A 4 2.76 17.28 -1.30
CA TRP A 4 2.58 15.90 -0.86
C TRP A 4 3.91 15.13 -0.63
N SER A 5 4.92 15.38 -1.47
CA SER A 5 6.26 14.78 -1.30
C SER A 5 6.97 15.23 -0.03
N VAL A 6 6.72 16.47 0.42
CA VAL A 6 7.24 16.99 1.70
C VAL A 6 6.56 16.24 2.84
N GLY A 7 5.23 16.08 2.81
CA GLY A 7 4.52 15.35 3.86
C GLY A 7 4.98 13.88 4.00
N ILE A 8 5.24 13.17 2.91
CA ILE A 8 5.80 11.80 2.99
C ILE A 8 7.23 11.82 3.52
N GLN A 9 8.06 12.79 3.11
CA GLN A 9 9.43 12.92 3.66
C GLN A 9 9.39 13.24 5.16
N ASP A 10 8.46 14.09 5.60
CA ASP A 10 8.27 14.42 7.02
C ASP A 10 7.83 13.19 7.82
N ALA A 11 6.95 12.37 7.26
CA ALA A 11 6.56 11.11 7.88
C ALA A 11 7.74 10.11 7.99
N ILE A 12 8.57 10.02 6.95
CA ILE A 12 9.80 9.19 6.98
C ILE A 12 10.78 9.72 8.02
N SER A 13 11.00 11.02 8.07
CA SER A 13 11.86 11.66 9.06
C SER A 13 11.36 11.42 10.48
N TYR A 14 10.05 11.54 10.71
CA TYR A 14 9.43 11.24 11.99
C TYR A 14 9.65 9.77 12.41
N ILE A 15 9.56 8.81 11.48
CA ILE A 15 9.89 7.41 11.78
C ILE A 15 11.35 7.26 12.20
N GLU A 16 12.29 7.84 11.47
CA GLU A 16 13.73 7.73 11.79
C GLU A 16 14.08 8.39 13.13
N ASP A 17 13.52 9.57 13.41
CA ASP A 17 13.77 10.31 14.65
C ASP A 17 13.20 9.60 15.90
N ASN A 18 12.16 8.76 15.70
CA ASN A 18 11.49 8.04 16.78
C ASN A 18 11.59 6.51 16.63
N ILE A 19 12.63 6.01 15.95
CA ILE A 19 12.72 4.61 15.54
C ILE A 19 12.72 3.61 16.71
N THR A 20 13.19 4.02 17.88
CA THR A 20 13.21 3.21 19.10
C THR A 20 11.93 3.32 19.93
N GLU A 21 11.09 4.31 19.62
CA GLU A 21 9.85 4.57 20.34
C GLU A 21 8.68 3.73 19.79
N ARG A 22 7.57 3.77 20.52
CA ARG A 22 6.33 3.15 20.04
C ARG A 22 5.70 4.01 18.94
N LEU A 23 5.94 3.63 17.69
CA LEU A 23 5.35 4.28 16.51
C LEU A 23 3.95 3.74 16.24
N THR A 24 2.98 4.64 16.02
CA THR A 24 1.66 4.29 15.50
C THR A 24 1.50 4.79 14.06
N ILE A 25 0.73 4.06 13.26
CA ILE A 25 0.46 4.49 11.87
C ILE A 25 -0.29 5.82 11.85
N SER A 26 -1.13 6.07 12.86
CA SER A 26 -1.85 7.33 13.03
C SER A 26 -0.91 8.52 13.14
N ASP A 27 0.09 8.43 14.03
CA ASP A 27 1.06 9.51 14.25
C ASP A 27 1.91 9.76 12.99
N ILE A 28 2.30 8.68 12.31
CA ILE A 28 3.10 8.75 11.08
C ILE A 28 2.28 9.39 9.95
N ALA A 29 1.04 8.95 9.74
CA ALA A 29 0.15 9.48 8.70
C ALA A 29 -0.22 10.94 8.93
N ALA A 30 -0.36 11.36 10.21
CA ALA A 30 -0.60 12.75 10.58
C ALA A 30 0.53 13.69 10.11
N LYS A 31 1.80 13.21 10.06
CA LYS A 31 2.93 13.99 9.52
C LYS A 31 2.84 14.19 8.01
N ALA A 32 2.20 13.27 7.32
CA ALA A 32 1.94 13.37 5.89
C ALA A 32 0.62 14.09 5.56
N TYR A 33 -0.17 14.50 6.57
CA TYR A 33 -1.48 15.14 6.42
C TYR A 33 -2.49 14.31 5.64
N VAL A 34 -2.44 12.97 5.79
CA VAL A 34 -3.34 12.01 5.13
C VAL A 34 -3.91 11.02 6.16
N SER A 35 -4.94 10.27 5.77
CA SER A 35 -5.45 9.17 6.59
C SER A 35 -4.46 8.01 6.71
N GLU A 36 -4.57 7.20 7.74
CA GLU A 36 -3.73 5.99 7.95
C GLU A 36 -3.75 5.07 6.72
N TYR A 37 -4.94 4.85 6.17
CA TYR A 37 -5.12 4.05 4.97
C TYR A 37 -4.37 4.62 3.76
N HIS A 38 -4.58 5.89 3.46
CA HIS A 38 -3.90 6.54 2.33
C HIS A 38 -2.38 6.51 2.50
N PHE A 39 -1.90 6.78 3.72
CA PHE A 39 -0.45 6.73 3.99
C PHE A 39 0.13 5.35 3.70
N GLN A 40 -0.45 4.29 4.28
CA GLN A 40 0.05 2.93 4.10
C GLN A 40 0.01 2.50 2.64
N ARG A 41 -1.09 2.81 1.95
CA ARG A 41 -1.24 2.49 0.51
C ARG A 41 -0.23 3.22 -0.35
N ILE A 42 -0.10 4.54 -0.17
CA ILE A 42 0.87 5.36 -0.91
C ILE A 42 2.29 4.87 -0.65
N PHE A 43 2.63 4.69 0.62
CA PHE A 43 3.96 4.24 1.03
C PHE A 43 4.31 2.90 0.37
N SER A 44 3.39 1.93 0.41
CA SER A 44 3.61 0.61 -0.20
C SER A 44 3.74 0.67 -1.72
N ILE A 45 2.94 1.51 -2.40
CA ILE A 45 3.05 1.73 -3.85
C ILE A 45 4.41 2.33 -4.23
N LEU A 46 4.86 3.32 -3.47
CA LEU A 46 6.11 4.03 -3.77
C LEU A 46 7.36 3.22 -3.45
N CYS A 47 7.33 2.50 -2.35
CA CYS A 47 8.50 1.83 -1.80
C CYS A 47 8.59 0.35 -2.19
N GLY A 48 7.46 -0.28 -2.58
CA GLY A 48 7.38 -1.72 -2.87
C GLY A 48 7.36 -2.60 -1.61
N PHE A 49 7.25 -2.01 -0.41
CA PHE A 49 7.13 -2.69 0.87
C PHE A 49 6.31 -1.84 1.85
N THR A 50 5.86 -2.45 2.93
CA THR A 50 4.98 -1.80 3.91
C THR A 50 5.74 -0.90 4.89
N VAL A 51 5.02 0.02 5.55
CA VAL A 51 5.57 0.86 6.63
C VAL A 51 6.11 -0.01 7.77
N GLY A 52 5.40 -1.08 8.12
CA GLY A 52 5.82 -2.03 9.17
C GLY A 52 7.13 -2.75 8.81
N GLU A 53 7.30 -3.16 7.55
CA GLU A 53 8.55 -3.75 7.05
C GLU A 53 9.69 -2.73 7.08
N TYR A 54 9.42 -1.49 6.68
CA TYR A 54 10.39 -0.41 6.76
C TYR A 54 10.93 -0.24 8.19
N ILE A 55 10.03 -0.02 9.15
CA ILE A 55 10.38 0.17 10.56
C ILE A 55 11.15 -1.03 11.09
N ARG A 56 10.69 -2.25 10.81
CA ARG A 56 11.35 -3.49 11.24
C ARG A 56 12.78 -3.60 10.68
N ASN A 57 12.96 -3.40 9.38
CA ASN A 57 14.27 -3.52 8.73
C ASN A 57 15.24 -2.43 9.21
N ARG A 58 14.75 -1.22 9.44
CA ARG A 58 15.54 -0.13 10.04
C ARG A 58 15.99 -0.47 11.47
N ARG A 59 15.07 -0.94 12.30
CA ARG A 59 15.35 -1.36 13.68
C ARG A 59 16.37 -2.49 13.73
N LEU A 60 16.26 -3.50 12.89
CA LEU A 60 17.22 -4.60 12.82
C LEU A 60 18.59 -4.14 12.35
N THR A 61 18.66 -3.21 11.40
CA THR A 61 19.92 -2.61 10.96
C THR A 61 20.61 -1.86 12.08
N LEU A 62 19.88 -1.00 12.80
CA LEU A 62 20.45 -0.21 13.90
C LEU A 62 20.84 -1.10 15.08
N ALA A 63 20.05 -2.13 15.39
CA ALA A 63 20.38 -3.11 16.42
C ALA A 63 21.69 -3.85 16.09
N ALA A 64 21.90 -4.23 14.81
CA ALA A 64 23.14 -4.88 14.38
C ALA A 64 24.37 -3.97 14.53
N GLN A 65 24.22 -2.68 14.20
CA GLN A 65 25.28 -1.69 14.38
C GLN A 65 25.68 -1.53 15.85
N GLU A 66 24.70 -1.46 16.75
CA GLU A 66 24.98 -1.39 18.19
C GLU A 66 25.60 -2.67 18.75
N LEU A 67 25.08 -3.84 18.35
CA LEU A 67 25.62 -5.13 18.78
C LEU A 67 27.05 -5.35 18.31
N SER A 68 27.43 -4.85 17.14
CA SER A 68 28.78 -5.01 16.58
C SER A 68 29.79 -3.99 17.15
N SER A 69 29.34 -2.82 17.60
CA SER A 69 30.23 -1.72 18.01
C SER A 69 30.44 -1.62 19.51
N THR A 70 29.53 -2.16 20.32
CA THR A 70 29.53 -2.02 21.78
C THR A 70 29.26 -3.35 22.45
N GLY A 71 29.57 -3.43 23.78
CA GLY A 71 29.18 -4.58 24.59
C GLY A 71 27.67 -4.72 24.88
N PHE A 72 26.80 -4.16 24.01
CA PHE A 72 25.36 -4.09 24.18
C PHE A 72 24.75 -5.50 24.20
N ARG A 73 23.96 -5.82 25.24
CA ARG A 73 23.39 -7.18 25.38
C ARG A 73 22.24 -7.40 24.38
N VAL A 74 22.07 -8.63 23.91
CA VAL A 74 20.99 -8.99 22.96
C VAL A 74 19.61 -8.68 23.55
N ILE A 75 19.41 -8.89 24.85
CA ILE A 75 18.15 -8.58 25.54
C ILE A 75 17.85 -7.08 25.54
N ASP A 76 18.87 -6.25 25.77
CA ASP A 76 18.71 -4.80 25.77
C ASP A 76 18.41 -4.29 24.35
N ALA A 77 19.03 -4.89 23.33
CA ALA A 77 18.75 -4.60 21.94
C ALA A 77 17.30 -4.97 21.60
N ALA A 78 16.83 -6.14 22.00
CA ALA A 78 15.45 -6.57 21.77
C ALA A 78 14.45 -5.56 22.34
N LEU A 79 14.63 -5.17 23.61
CA LEU A 79 13.74 -4.20 24.27
C LEU A 79 13.82 -2.81 23.63
N LYS A 80 15.03 -2.30 23.38
CA LYS A 80 15.23 -0.98 22.76
C LYS A 80 14.57 -0.85 21.40
N TYR A 81 14.60 -1.91 20.59
CA TYR A 81 14.04 -1.91 19.24
C TYR A 81 12.61 -2.46 19.18
N GLY A 82 11.91 -2.51 20.32
CA GLY A 82 10.47 -2.73 20.40
C GLY A 82 10.03 -4.17 20.22
N TYR A 83 10.86 -5.14 20.60
CA TYR A 83 10.49 -6.56 20.65
C TYR A 83 10.08 -6.98 22.06
N ASP A 84 8.95 -7.66 22.17
CA ASP A 84 8.39 -8.13 23.44
C ASP A 84 9.21 -9.27 24.07
N SER A 85 10.00 -9.98 23.26
CA SER A 85 10.85 -11.06 23.76
C SER A 85 12.17 -11.17 22.97
N PRO A 86 13.26 -11.62 23.65
CA PRO A 86 14.53 -11.91 22.98
C PRO A 86 14.42 -12.97 21.90
N ASP A 87 13.47 -13.90 22.02
CA ASP A 87 13.28 -14.98 21.03
C ASP A 87 12.66 -14.45 19.74
N SER A 88 11.66 -13.56 19.83
CA SER A 88 11.08 -12.89 18.67
C SER A 88 12.09 -12.02 17.95
N PHE A 89 12.89 -11.27 18.69
CA PHE A 89 14.02 -10.50 18.16
C PHE A 89 15.04 -11.39 17.45
N THR A 90 15.48 -12.46 18.11
CA THR A 90 16.49 -13.38 17.56
C THR A 90 16.04 -13.99 16.23
N ARG A 91 14.78 -14.42 16.13
CA ARG A 91 14.21 -14.94 14.89
C ARG A 91 14.16 -13.89 13.77
N ALA A 92 13.67 -12.68 14.10
CA ALA A 92 13.60 -11.59 13.14
C ALA A 92 14.99 -11.16 12.67
N PHE A 93 15.94 -11.05 13.59
CA PHE A 93 17.32 -10.69 13.32
C PHE A 93 18.01 -11.73 12.41
N ALA A 94 17.89 -13.01 12.74
CA ALA A 94 18.46 -14.08 11.93
C ALA A 94 17.82 -14.16 10.53
N LYS A 95 16.51 -13.93 10.43
CA LYS A 95 15.84 -13.85 9.12
C LYS A 95 16.37 -12.70 8.26
N PHE A 96 16.67 -11.55 8.87
CA PHE A 96 17.11 -10.36 8.14
C PHE A 96 18.61 -10.37 7.83
N HIS A 97 19.46 -10.78 8.80
CA HIS A 97 20.92 -10.74 8.66
C HIS A 97 21.54 -12.07 8.19
N GLY A 98 20.80 -13.18 8.25
CA GLY A 98 21.31 -14.52 7.97
C GLY A 98 22.12 -15.14 9.10
N ILE A 99 22.37 -14.41 10.19
CA ILE A 99 23.12 -14.85 11.37
C ILE A 99 22.39 -14.46 12.66
N PRO A 100 22.58 -15.17 13.78
CA PRO A 100 21.98 -14.80 15.06
C PRO A 100 22.61 -13.52 15.66
N PRO A 101 21.91 -12.80 16.55
CA PRO A 101 22.41 -11.56 17.17
C PRO A 101 23.73 -11.71 17.93
N SER A 102 23.99 -12.90 18.51
CA SER A 102 25.24 -13.18 19.21
C SER A 102 26.45 -13.19 18.26
N ALA A 103 26.27 -13.69 17.03
CA ALA A 103 27.33 -13.73 16.03
C ALA A 103 27.64 -12.35 15.42
N ALA A 104 26.73 -11.39 15.53
CA ALA A 104 26.94 -10.02 15.04
C ALA A 104 28.10 -9.29 15.77
N ARG A 105 28.56 -9.81 16.90
CA ARG A 105 29.69 -9.28 17.67
C ARG A 105 31.05 -9.74 17.21
N GLU A 106 31.08 -10.77 16.39
CA GLU A 106 32.33 -11.35 15.90
C GLU A 106 32.97 -10.41 14.87
N LYS A 107 34.32 -10.28 14.94
CA LYS A 107 35.03 -9.50 13.91
C LYS A 107 34.84 -10.11 12.55
N GLY A 108 34.36 -9.31 11.61
CA GLY A 108 34.12 -9.76 10.23
C GLY A 108 32.73 -10.37 10.00
N ALA A 109 31.82 -10.29 10.97
CA ALA A 109 30.44 -10.70 10.78
C ALA A 109 29.80 -9.97 9.58
N SER A 110 29.17 -10.73 8.67
CA SER A 110 28.45 -10.18 7.52
C SER A 110 27.06 -9.75 7.99
N LEU A 111 26.75 -8.46 7.85
CA LEU A 111 25.50 -7.86 8.29
C LEU A 111 24.80 -7.16 7.13
N ASN A 112 23.50 -7.37 6.99
CA ASN A 112 22.67 -6.61 6.05
C ASN A 112 22.38 -5.22 6.60
N SER A 113 22.34 -4.21 5.73
CA SER A 113 22.01 -2.85 6.08
C SER A 113 20.85 -2.36 5.22
N PHE A 114 19.83 -1.85 5.85
CA PHE A 114 18.71 -1.20 5.20
C PHE A 114 18.80 0.31 5.44
N ALA A 115 19.12 1.07 4.39
CA ALA A 115 19.33 2.51 4.49
C ALA A 115 18.00 3.26 4.75
N PRO A 116 18.04 4.43 5.43
CA PRO A 116 16.88 5.28 5.54
C PRO A 116 16.41 5.76 4.16
N LEU A 117 15.09 5.77 3.98
CA LEU A 117 14.48 6.26 2.75
C LEU A 117 14.70 7.77 2.64
N ARG A 118 14.98 8.21 1.41
CA ARG A 118 15.02 9.63 1.03
C ARG A 118 14.28 9.79 -0.28
N ILE A 119 13.32 10.70 -0.32
CA ILE A 119 12.64 11.05 -1.56
C ILE A 119 13.61 11.81 -2.45
N LYS A 120 13.92 11.25 -3.62
CA LYS A 120 14.58 11.98 -4.70
C LYS A 120 13.52 12.31 -5.72
N LEU A 121 13.22 13.58 -5.91
CA LEU A 121 12.46 14.02 -7.06
C LEU A 121 13.38 13.96 -8.28
N THR A 122 13.30 12.89 -9.04
CA THR A 122 13.94 12.83 -10.35
C THR A 122 12.97 13.48 -11.32
N LEU A 123 13.38 14.56 -11.96
CA LEU A 123 12.69 15.12 -13.12
C LEU A 123 12.95 14.17 -14.29
N GLU A 124 12.19 13.10 -14.37
CA GLU A 124 12.10 12.31 -15.60
C GLU A 124 11.15 13.04 -16.53
N GLY A 125 11.67 13.48 -17.66
CA GLY A 125 11.03 14.45 -18.52
C GLY A 125 9.72 13.99 -19.13
N GLY A 126 8.70 14.82 -18.94
CA GLY A 126 7.61 15.06 -19.89
C GLY A 126 6.81 13.87 -20.40
N SER A 127 6.50 12.86 -19.59
CA SER A 127 5.49 11.87 -20.01
C SER A 127 4.13 12.56 -19.98
N ILE A 128 3.45 12.59 -21.15
CA ILE A 128 2.07 13.08 -21.21
C ILE A 128 1.20 12.02 -20.53
N MET A 129 0.58 12.40 -19.41
CA MET A 129 -0.42 11.55 -18.76
C MET A 129 -1.81 12.02 -19.21
N GLU A 130 -2.52 11.14 -19.90
CA GLU A 130 -3.90 11.38 -20.28
C GLU A 130 -4.80 11.20 -19.03
N TYR A 131 -5.63 12.18 -18.74
CA TYR A 131 -6.65 12.07 -17.69
C TYR A 131 -7.87 12.92 -18.03
N LYS A 132 -8.99 12.61 -17.39
CA LYS A 132 -10.24 13.37 -17.50
C LYS A 132 -10.78 13.65 -16.12
N ILE A 133 -11.29 14.86 -15.92
CA ILE A 133 -12.08 15.20 -14.75
C ILE A 133 -13.57 15.06 -15.12
N VAL A 134 -14.27 14.26 -14.36
CA VAL A 134 -15.69 13.98 -14.61
C VAL A 134 -16.49 14.07 -13.32
N GLU A 135 -17.70 14.60 -13.42
CA GLU A 135 -18.68 14.52 -12.33
C GLU A 135 -19.46 13.22 -12.48
N LYS A 136 -19.59 12.48 -11.37
CA LYS A 136 -20.44 11.30 -11.31
C LYS A 136 -21.50 11.48 -10.26
N SER A 137 -22.76 11.16 -10.60
CA SER A 137 -23.83 11.02 -9.62
C SER A 137 -23.61 9.80 -8.72
N THR A 138 -24.30 9.75 -7.60
CA THR A 138 -24.33 8.58 -6.73
C THR A 138 -24.75 7.34 -7.51
N PHE A 139 -24.02 6.24 -7.33
CA PHE A 139 -24.38 4.95 -7.90
C PHE A 139 -24.10 3.84 -6.89
N THR A 140 -24.78 2.73 -7.06
CA THR A 140 -24.60 1.54 -6.20
C THR A 140 -23.96 0.44 -7.00
N ILE A 141 -23.01 -0.24 -6.38
CA ILE A 141 -22.36 -1.43 -6.89
C ILE A 141 -22.74 -2.64 -6.04
N MET A 142 -22.75 -3.81 -6.64
CA MET A 142 -22.89 -5.11 -5.97
C MET A 142 -21.68 -5.97 -6.32
N GLY A 143 -21.15 -6.65 -5.33
CA GLY A 143 -19.96 -7.48 -5.55
C GLY A 143 -19.61 -8.40 -4.43
N LYS A 144 -18.57 -9.20 -4.66
CA LYS A 144 -17.98 -10.06 -3.66
C LYS A 144 -16.90 -9.30 -2.91
N ALA A 145 -17.05 -9.21 -1.60
CA ALA A 145 -16.11 -8.52 -0.72
C ALA A 145 -15.12 -9.52 -0.10
N LYS A 146 -13.86 -9.11 -0.01
CA LYS A 146 -12.83 -9.82 0.76
C LYS A 146 -11.94 -8.80 1.44
N ARG A 147 -11.54 -9.11 2.67
CA ARG A 147 -10.61 -8.28 3.42
C ARG A 147 -9.18 -8.70 3.15
N PHE A 148 -8.29 -7.73 2.97
CA PHE A 148 -6.87 -7.94 2.71
C PHE A 148 -6.04 -7.14 3.69
N SER A 149 -4.91 -7.70 4.12
CA SER A 149 -3.91 -6.95 4.85
C SER A 149 -3.07 -6.09 3.88
N PHE A 150 -2.49 -5.01 4.39
CA PHE A 150 -1.60 -4.17 3.58
C PHE A 150 -0.32 -4.91 3.16
N GLU A 151 0.10 -5.91 3.94
CA GLU A 151 1.37 -6.62 3.72
C GLU A 151 1.35 -7.54 2.52
N ASN A 152 0.21 -8.16 2.20
CA ASN A 152 0.11 -9.19 1.16
C ASN A 152 -0.88 -8.87 0.04
N SER A 153 -1.53 -7.72 0.09
CA SER A 153 -2.60 -7.35 -0.85
C SER A 153 -2.17 -7.40 -2.32
N TYR A 154 -0.92 -7.05 -2.63
CA TYR A 154 -0.40 -7.07 -3.99
C TYR A 154 -0.32 -8.48 -4.60
N GLU A 155 -0.11 -9.50 -3.75
CA GLU A 155 -0.07 -10.90 -4.17
C GLU A 155 -1.44 -11.57 -4.10
N GLU A 156 -2.25 -11.20 -3.10
CA GLU A 156 -3.52 -11.87 -2.83
C GLU A 156 -4.69 -11.34 -3.67
N ILE A 157 -4.70 -10.06 -4.02
CA ILE A 157 -5.77 -9.51 -4.89
C ILE A 157 -5.77 -10.16 -6.27
N PRO A 158 -4.65 -10.35 -6.97
CA PRO A 158 -4.65 -11.10 -8.23
C PRO A 158 -5.18 -12.53 -8.09
N LYS A 159 -4.85 -13.23 -7.00
CA LYS A 159 -5.38 -14.58 -6.73
C LYS A 159 -6.89 -14.57 -6.52
N PHE A 160 -7.40 -13.56 -5.82
CA PHE A 160 -8.85 -13.38 -5.62
C PHE A 160 -9.58 -13.16 -6.95
N TRP A 161 -9.00 -12.41 -7.88
CA TRP A 161 -9.52 -12.28 -9.24
C TRP A 161 -9.50 -13.61 -10.00
N ASP A 162 -8.40 -14.35 -9.90
CA ASP A 162 -8.27 -15.67 -10.52
C ASP A 162 -9.29 -16.67 -9.98
N GLU A 163 -9.52 -16.68 -8.66
CA GLU A 163 -10.53 -17.50 -7.99
C GLU A 163 -11.92 -17.13 -8.49
N HIS A 164 -12.25 -15.85 -8.54
CA HIS A 164 -13.53 -15.33 -9.02
C HIS A 164 -13.82 -15.76 -10.47
N MET A 165 -12.83 -15.68 -11.34
CA MET A 165 -12.97 -16.09 -12.74
C MET A 165 -13.10 -17.61 -12.91
N LYS A 166 -12.41 -18.40 -12.09
CA LYS A 166 -12.42 -19.87 -12.18
C LYS A 166 -13.62 -20.53 -11.52
N SER A 167 -14.18 -19.91 -10.48
CA SER A 167 -15.34 -20.46 -9.72
C SER A 167 -16.68 -20.33 -10.43
N GLY A 168 -16.74 -19.58 -11.53
CA GLY A 168 -17.99 -19.26 -12.23
C GLY A 168 -18.78 -18.09 -11.59
N GLU A 169 -18.25 -17.46 -10.57
CA GLU A 169 -18.84 -16.27 -9.93
C GLU A 169 -18.94 -15.07 -10.87
N ASN A 170 -18.11 -15.06 -11.91
CA ASN A 170 -18.17 -14.09 -13.01
C ASN A 170 -19.50 -14.14 -13.81
N ASN A 171 -20.31 -15.20 -13.65
CA ASN A 171 -21.66 -15.23 -14.21
C ASN A 171 -22.68 -14.40 -13.38
N ILE A 172 -22.36 -14.12 -12.12
CA ILE A 172 -23.19 -13.30 -11.22
C ILE A 172 -22.69 -11.84 -11.23
N VAL A 173 -21.38 -11.67 -11.11
CA VAL A 173 -20.69 -10.38 -11.16
C VAL A 173 -19.53 -10.53 -12.14
N CYS A 174 -19.61 -9.87 -13.29
CA CYS A 174 -18.57 -9.95 -14.32
C CYS A 174 -17.23 -9.36 -13.88
N GLY A 175 -17.25 -8.51 -12.84
CA GLY A 175 -16.06 -7.84 -12.35
C GLY A 175 -15.71 -6.60 -13.18
N MET A 176 -16.68 -5.74 -13.44
CA MET A 176 -16.44 -4.44 -14.08
C MET A 176 -15.56 -3.54 -13.24
N TYR A 177 -15.68 -3.64 -11.91
CA TYR A 177 -14.99 -2.80 -10.94
C TYR A 177 -14.14 -3.62 -9.97
N GLY A 178 -12.91 -3.18 -9.76
CA GLY A 178 -12.13 -3.52 -8.59
C GLY A 178 -12.12 -2.31 -7.65
N VAL A 179 -12.71 -2.43 -6.46
CA VAL A 179 -12.89 -1.30 -5.55
C VAL A 179 -12.20 -1.57 -4.22
N CYS A 180 -11.27 -0.69 -3.87
CA CYS A 180 -10.70 -0.67 -2.52
C CYS A 180 -11.46 0.34 -1.69
N PHE A 181 -11.97 -0.08 -0.55
CA PHE A 181 -12.53 0.80 0.48
C PHE A 181 -11.53 1.01 1.60
N ASP A 182 -11.66 2.14 2.31
CA ASP A 182 -10.83 2.41 3.47
C ASP A 182 -10.91 1.26 4.48
N GLY A 183 -9.77 0.99 5.06
CA GLY A 183 -9.59 -0.02 6.08
C GLY A 183 -9.29 0.59 7.44
N ASP A 184 -8.90 -0.27 8.34
CA ASP A 184 -8.39 0.03 9.66
C ASP A 184 -6.90 -0.36 9.77
N LYS A 185 -6.40 -0.53 11.00
CA LYS A 185 -5.00 -0.92 11.24
C LYS A 185 -4.63 -2.31 10.72
N GLU A 186 -5.63 -3.18 10.49
CA GLU A 186 -5.42 -4.58 10.13
C GLU A 186 -5.52 -4.84 8.63
N GLY A 187 -6.17 -3.94 7.87
CA GLY A 187 -6.32 -4.09 6.44
C GLY A 187 -7.47 -3.27 5.86
N PHE A 188 -7.88 -3.61 4.66
CA PHE A 188 -8.92 -2.91 3.90
C PHE A 188 -9.87 -3.90 3.22
N GLU A 189 -11.07 -3.42 2.89
CA GLU A 189 -12.03 -4.20 2.11
C GLU A 189 -11.78 -3.99 0.61
N TYR A 190 -11.75 -5.07 -0.15
CA TYR A 190 -11.69 -5.04 -1.60
C TYR A 190 -12.91 -5.74 -2.18
N LEU A 191 -13.55 -5.12 -3.18
CA LEU A 191 -14.68 -5.69 -3.89
C LEU A 191 -14.34 -5.95 -5.35
N ILE A 192 -14.73 -7.13 -5.84
CA ILE A 192 -14.96 -7.39 -7.27
C ILE A 192 -16.44 -7.14 -7.50
N ALA A 193 -16.80 -6.15 -8.31
CA ALA A 193 -18.17 -5.65 -8.36
C ALA A 193 -18.62 -5.23 -9.77
N ASP A 194 -19.94 -5.15 -9.94
CA ASP A 194 -20.63 -4.55 -11.07
C ASP A 194 -21.63 -3.49 -10.60
N ASN A 195 -22.25 -2.77 -11.54
CA ASN A 195 -23.36 -1.89 -11.21
C ASN A 195 -24.53 -2.68 -10.63
N TYR A 196 -25.02 -2.24 -9.48
CA TYR A 196 -26.21 -2.84 -8.88
C TYR A 196 -27.49 -2.37 -9.59
N ILE A 197 -28.33 -3.35 -9.91
CA ILE A 197 -29.66 -3.12 -10.50
C ILE A 197 -30.68 -3.30 -9.38
N PRO A 198 -31.40 -2.25 -8.93
CA PRO A 198 -32.19 -2.25 -7.69
C PRO A 198 -33.32 -3.29 -7.61
N TRP A 199 -33.78 -3.80 -8.75
CA TRP A 199 -34.84 -4.83 -8.79
C TRP A 199 -34.31 -6.27 -8.77
N ASN A 200 -32.99 -6.44 -8.73
CA ASN A 200 -32.40 -7.77 -8.57
C ASN A 200 -32.17 -8.03 -7.08
N GLU A 201 -32.47 -9.24 -6.64
CA GLU A 201 -32.08 -9.70 -5.30
C GLU A 201 -30.56 -9.79 -5.20
N VAL A 202 -30.02 -9.46 -4.02
CA VAL A 202 -28.59 -9.63 -3.74
C VAL A 202 -28.36 -11.08 -3.36
N PRO A 203 -27.58 -11.85 -4.13
CA PRO A 203 -27.33 -13.24 -3.82
C PRO A 203 -26.56 -13.41 -2.49
N ASP A 204 -26.70 -14.57 -1.86
CA ASP A 204 -25.95 -14.91 -0.65
C ASP A 204 -24.43 -14.79 -0.89
N GLY A 205 -23.74 -14.15 0.05
CA GLY A 205 -22.30 -13.92 -0.02
C GLY A 205 -21.87 -12.69 -0.84
N TYR A 206 -22.84 -11.94 -1.40
CA TYR A 206 -22.58 -10.66 -2.07
C TYR A 206 -23.04 -9.48 -1.21
N VAL A 207 -22.42 -8.34 -1.43
CA VAL A 207 -22.73 -7.10 -0.70
C VAL A 207 -22.96 -5.95 -1.68
N THR A 208 -23.75 -4.98 -1.26
CA THR A 208 -23.91 -3.71 -1.99
C THR A 208 -23.13 -2.59 -1.31
N ARG A 209 -22.60 -1.66 -2.10
CA ARG A 209 -21.95 -0.45 -1.60
C ARG A 209 -22.39 0.74 -2.46
N THR A 210 -22.74 1.83 -1.80
CA THR A 210 -23.10 3.08 -2.47
C THR A 210 -21.88 3.97 -2.59
N ILE A 211 -21.58 4.36 -3.82
CA ILE A 211 -20.53 5.31 -4.14
C ILE A 211 -21.16 6.70 -4.23
N PRO A 212 -20.75 7.65 -3.40
CA PRO A 212 -21.36 8.98 -3.39
C PRO A 212 -21.06 9.75 -4.66
N ALA A 213 -21.90 10.73 -4.96
CA ALA A 213 -21.64 11.70 -6.02
C ALA A 213 -20.35 12.47 -5.74
N GLY A 214 -19.60 12.78 -6.79
CA GLY A 214 -18.34 13.52 -6.66
C GLY A 214 -17.62 13.76 -7.95
N THR A 215 -16.54 14.52 -7.84
CA THR A 215 -15.60 14.82 -8.92
C THR A 215 -14.52 13.74 -8.97
N TRP A 216 -14.33 13.16 -10.13
CA TRP A 216 -13.41 12.04 -10.36
C TRP A 216 -12.31 12.42 -11.33
N ALA A 217 -11.08 12.07 -10.98
CA ALA A 217 -9.98 12.03 -11.94
C ALA A 217 -9.92 10.60 -12.53
N VAL A 218 -10.12 10.49 -13.83
CA VAL A 218 -10.14 9.22 -14.56
C VAL A 218 -8.92 9.11 -15.44
N PHE A 219 -8.14 8.05 -15.26
CA PHE A 219 -6.91 7.78 -16.00
C PHE A 219 -7.08 6.50 -16.83
N PRO A 220 -6.83 6.56 -18.16
CA PRO A 220 -6.86 5.36 -18.97
C PRO A 220 -5.67 4.46 -18.65
N CYS A 221 -5.95 3.17 -18.43
CA CYS A 221 -4.93 2.14 -18.25
C CYS A 221 -4.90 1.24 -19.49
N ARG A 222 -3.73 1.01 -20.08
CA ARG A 222 -3.55 0.16 -21.26
C ARG A 222 -2.37 -0.79 -21.01
N GLY A 223 -2.60 -2.07 -21.24
CA GLY A 223 -1.59 -3.11 -21.09
C GLY A 223 -2.04 -4.29 -20.24
N PRO A 224 -1.18 -5.32 -20.10
CA PRO A 224 -1.51 -6.50 -19.32
C PRO A 224 -1.61 -6.18 -17.82
N LEU A 225 -2.61 -6.76 -17.17
CA LEU A 225 -2.78 -6.70 -15.71
C LEU A 225 -1.98 -7.83 -15.05
N PRO A 226 -1.47 -7.63 -13.82
CA PRO A 226 -1.62 -6.44 -12.96
C PRO A 226 -0.62 -5.29 -13.24
N ASP A 227 0.44 -5.53 -14.02
CA ASP A 227 1.59 -4.63 -14.16
C ASP A 227 1.22 -3.24 -14.70
N ALA A 228 0.35 -3.17 -15.71
CA ALA A 228 -0.07 -1.90 -16.30
C ALA A 228 -0.76 -0.99 -15.27
N LEU A 229 -1.62 -1.57 -14.42
CA LEU A 229 -2.33 -0.85 -13.39
C LEU A 229 -1.40 -0.38 -12.27
N GLN A 230 -0.45 -1.22 -11.86
CA GLN A 230 0.54 -0.86 -10.84
C GLN A 230 1.43 0.30 -11.31
N LYS A 231 1.91 0.24 -12.56
CA LYS A 231 2.70 1.33 -13.18
C LYS A 231 1.90 2.62 -13.28
N LEU A 232 0.63 2.53 -13.69
CA LEU A 232 -0.24 3.71 -13.76
C LEU A 232 -0.47 4.32 -12.38
N ASN A 233 -0.76 3.50 -11.37
CA ASN A 233 -0.92 3.96 -10.01
C ASN A 233 0.34 4.69 -9.53
N THR A 234 1.52 4.11 -9.74
CA THR A 234 2.80 4.74 -9.38
C THR A 234 2.96 6.12 -10.02
N LYS A 235 2.61 6.25 -11.32
CA LYS A 235 2.67 7.54 -12.02
C LYS A 235 1.67 8.55 -11.47
N ILE A 236 0.43 8.12 -11.18
CA ILE A 236 -0.58 9.01 -10.59
C ILE A 236 -0.07 9.59 -9.28
N TRP A 237 0.50 8.75 -8.41
CA TRP A 237 0.99 9.15 -7.11
C TRP A 237 2.29 9.95 -7.14
N ASN A 238 3.22 9.61 -8.05
CA ASN A 238 4.52 10.26 -8.11
C ASN A 238 4.55 11.51 -8.99
N GLU A 239 3.77 11.52 -10.08
CA GLU A 239 3.85 12.56 -11.10
C GLU A 239 2.61 13.47 -11.09
N TRP A 240 1.40 12.89 -11.12
CA TRP A 240 0.18 13.68 -11.30
C TRP A 240 -0.29 14.35 -10.01
N LEU A 241 -0.49 13.58 -8.96
CA LEU A 241 -1.07 14.08 -7.70
C LEU A 241 -0.21 15.15 -7.02
N PRO A 242 1.14 15.03 -6.96
CA PRO A 242 1.99 16.08 -6.38
C PRO A 242 1.93 17.40 -7.12
N ASN A 243 1.65 17.35 -8.42
CA ASN A 243 1.55 18.53 -9.28
C ASN A 243 0.11 19.06 -9.41
N CYS A 244 -0.86 18.38 -8.85
CA CYS A 244 -2.27 18.76 -8.92
C CYS A 244 -2.60 19.83 -7.87
N LYS A 245 -2.70 21.09 -8.29
CA LYS A 245 -3.00 22.22 -7.39
C LYS A 245 -4.48 22.42 -7.10
N ASN A 246 -5.36 21.93 -7.99
CA ASN A 246 -6.77 22.26 -7.99
C ASN A 246 -7.65 21.20 -7.32
N TYR A 247 -7.15 20.01 -7.07
CA TYR A 247 -7.90 18.89 -6.52
C TYR A 247 -7.18 18.26 -5.34
N LYS A 248 -7.96 17.76 -4.39
CA LYS A 248 -7.48 16.97 -3.25
C LYS A 248 -8.21 15.64 -3.25
N LEU A 249 -7.57 14.63 -2.71
CA LEU A 249 -8.23 13.35 -2.43
C LEU A 249 -9.37 13.60 -1.42
N ALA A 250 -10.58 13.28 -1.82
CA ALA A 250 -11.78 13.54 -1.02
C ALA A 250 -12.46 12.25 -0.55
N GLY A 251 -12.10 11.10 -1.11
CA GLY A 251 -12.80 9.84 -0.87
C GLY A 251 -11.96 8.82 -0.12
N ASN A 252 -12.67 7.92 0.51
CA ASN A 252 -12.14 6.79 1.26
C ASN A 252 -12.17 5.51 0.41
N PHE A 253 -12.09 5.63 -0.91
CA PHE A 253 -12.11 4.49 -1.81
C PHE A 253 -11.43 4.82 -3.14
N ASN A 254 -10.94 3.77 -3.82
CA ASN A 254 -10.40 3.84 -5.16
C ASN A 254 -11.08 2.80 -6.04
N ILE A 255 -11.41 3.19 -7.27
CA ILE A 255 -12.08 2.32 -8.23
C ILE A 255 -11.18 2.11 -9.44
N CYS A 256 -10.92 0.85 -9.76
CA CYS A 256 -10.38 0.41 -11.03
C CYS A 256 -11.53 -0.08 -11.89
N LEU A 257 -11.75 0.56 -13.04
CA LEU A 257 -12.73 0.12 -14.02
C LEU A 257 -12.04 -0.81 -15.01
N LEU A 258 -12.44 -2.08 -15.02
CA LEU A 258 -11.90 -3.10 -15.91
C LEU A 258 -12.87 -3.29 -17.07
N TYR A 259 -12.50 -2.82 -18.25
CA TYR A 259 -13.24 -3.11 -19.47
C TYR A 259 -12.82 -4.47 -20.00
N THR A 260 -13.71 -5.46 -19.90
CA THR A 260 -13.52 -6.79 -20.48
C THR A 260 -14.16 -6.92 -21.88
N SER A 261 -14.63 -5.82 -22.47
CA SER A 261 -15.16 -5.85 -23.83
C SER A 261 -13.99 -5.95 -24.81
N PRO A 262 -13.89 -7.01 -25.64
CA PRO A 262 -12.88 -7.06 -26.68
C PRO A 262 -13.10 -5.88 -27.62
N SER A 263 -12.04 -5.11 -27.82
CA SER A 263 -12.04 -4.03 -28.81
C SER A 263 -12.35 -4.62 -30.17
N PRO A 264 -13.17 -3.97 -31.03
CA PRO A 264 -13.37 -4.42 -32.40
C PRO A 264 -12.10 -4.53 -33.25
N ARG A 265 -10.94 -4.10 -32.69
CA ARG A 265 -9.62 -4.20 -33.33
C ARG A 265 -8.83 -5.46 -32.96
N ASP A 266 -9.34 -6.29 -32.06
CA ASP A 266 -8.71 -7.55 -31.62
C ASP A 266 -9.33 -8.78 -32.35
N ARG A 267 -9.95 -8.58 -33.51
CA ARG A 267 -10.40 -9.62 -34.42
C ARG A 267 -9.53 -9.68 -35.65
#